data_01865ca711932c9bb0f14710c1f9eaef
#
_entry.id   01865ca711932c9bb0f14710c1f9eaef
#
_cell.length_a   1.000
_cell.length_b   1.000
_cell.length_c   1.000
_cell.angle_alpha   90.00
_cell.angle_beta   90.00
_cell.angle_gamma   90.00
#
_symmetry.space_group_name_H-M   'P 1'
#
loop_
_entity.id
_entity.type
_entity.pdbx_description
1 polymer ?
#
loop_
_entity_poly.entity_id
_entity_poly.type
_entity_poly.pdbx_seq_one_letter_code
_entity_poly.pdbx_strand_id
1 'polypeptide(L)'
;MFCYTGGFSVYGMRGNAELVHSVDSSAKAIDLTNKNIELNFPGDTRHAAFAEDAFKYLDRMGDQYDLIVLDPPAFAKHRDALRNALQGYRKLNVKAFEKINPG
;
A
#
# COMPACT_ATOMS: atom_id res chain seq x y z
N MET A 1 0.44 -0.15 -1.32
CA MET A 1 0.83 -0.84 -0.08
C MET A 1 2.32 -0.68 0.15
N PHE A 2 2.78 -0.91 1.36
CA PHE A 2 4.15 -0.56 1.75
C PHE A 2 4.43 0.92 1.49
N CYS A 3 3.53 1.76 1.98
CA CYS A 3 3.50 3.18 1.62
C CYS A 3 4.65 4.01 2.21
N TYR A 4 5.33 3.48 3.19
CA TYR A 4 6.38 4.18 3.95
C TYR A 4 5.89 5.55 4.43
N THR A 5 6.39 6.65 3.88
CA THR A 5 5.97 8.02 4.26
C THR A 5 4.88 8.59 3.33
N GLY A 6 4.33 7.81 2.42
CA GLY A 6 3.17 8.17 1.63
C GLY A 6 3.43 8.92 0.34
N GLY A 7 4.62 8.81 -0.25
CA GLY A 7 4.95 9.51 -1.50
C GLY A 7 3.98 9.22 -2.62
N PHE A 8 3.68 7.96 -2.89
CA PHE A 8 2.70 7.58 -3.93
C PHE A 8 1.30 8.10 -3.61
N SER A 9 0.93 8.12 -2.33
CA SER A 9 -0.39 8.60 -1.90
C SER A 9 -0.54 10.09 -2.16
N VAL A 10 0.50 10.88 -1.91
CA VAL A 10 0.49 12.32 -2.21
C VAL A 10 0.30 12.54 -3.72
N TYR A 11 1.00 11.80 -4.57
CA TYR A 11 0.82 11.90 -6.02
C TYR A 11 -0.56 11.43 -6.46
N GLY A 12 -1.10 10.37 -5.86
CA GLY A 12 -2.47 9.91 -6.13
C GLY A 12 -3.51 10.98 -5.81
N MET A 13 -3.36 11.65 -4.69
CA MET A 13 -4.23 12.77 -4.29
C MET A 13 -4.16 13.93 -5.28
N ARG A 14 -2.95 14.27 -5.72
CA ARG A 14 -2.74 15.32 -6.74
C ARG A 14 -3.37 14.97 -8.08
N GLY A 15 -3.38 13.68 -8.43
CA GLY A 15 -3.98 13.19 -9.65
C GLY A 15 -5.50 13.10 -9.61
N ASN A 16 -6.16 13.66 -8.61
CA ASN A 16 -7.61 13.68 -8.44
C ASN A 16 -8.24 12.30 -8.25
N ALA A 17 -7.54 11.37 -7.62
CA ALA A 17 -8.13 10.11 -7.20
C ALA A 17 -9.30 10.36 -6.24
N GLU A 18 -10.40 9.65 -6.41
CA GLU A 18 -11.58 9.80 -5.55
C GLU A 18 -11.35 9.22 -4.17
N LEU A 19 -10.51 8.19 -4.07
CA LEU A 19 -10.20 7.48 -2.84
C LEU A 19 -8.75 7.02 -2.87
N VAL A 20 -8.00 7.32 -1.82
CA VAL A 20 -6.62 6.87 -1.68
C VAL A 20 -6.46 6.20 -0.32
N HIS A 21 -6.06 4.94 -0.31
CA HIS A 21 -5.75 4.21 0.91
C HIS A 21 -4.27 3.85 0.95
N SER A 22 -3.65 4.14 2.07
CA SER A 22 -2.24 3.84 2.33
C SER A 22 -2.13 2.72 3.36
N VAL A 23 -1.29 1.73 3.09
CA VAL A 23 -1.11 0.58 3.97
C VAL A 23 0.37 0.34 4.23
N ASP A 24 0.73 0.20 5.49
CA ASP A 24 2.07 -0.18 5.93
C ASP A 24 1.96 -0.84 7.30
N SER A 25 2.82 -1.80 7.58
CA SER A 25 2.83 -2.47 8.88
C SER A 25 3.41 -1.58 9.99
N SER A 26 4.17 -0.55 9.65
CA SER A 26 4.78 0.38 10.59
C SER A 26 3.80 1.49 10.99
N ALA A 27 3.41 1.54 12.25
CA ALA A 27 2.58 2.62 12.77
C ALA A 27 3.26 3.98 12.61
N LYS A 28 4.58 4.04 12.75
CA LYS A 28 5.34 5.27 12.56
C LYS A 28 5.28 5.76 11.11
N ALA A 29 5.39 4.84 10.14
CA ALA A 29 5.26 5.18 8.73
C ALA A 29 3.86 5.70 8.42
N ILE A 30 2.82 5.11 9.00
CA ILE A 30 1.44 5.56 8.85
C ILE A 30 1.24 6.96 9.45
N ASP A 31 1.81 7.24 10.60
CA ASP A 31 1.74 8.58 11.20
C ASP A 31 2.41 9.63 10.29
N LEU A 32 3.56 9.32 9.73
CA LEU A 32 4.25 10.20 8.79
C LEU A 32 3.46 10.38 7.50
N THR A 33 2.83 9.32 6.99
CA THR A 33 1.94 9.38 5.83
C THR A 33 0.78 10.35 6.09
N ASN A 34 0.11 10.22 7.24
CA ASN A 34 -0.99 11.11 7.59
C ASN A 34 -0.54 12.56 7.70
N LYS A 35 0.65 12.82 8.28
CA LYS A 35 1.21 14.18 8.35
C LYS A 35 1.50 14.74 6.97
N ASN A 36 2.07 13.94 6.07
CA ASN A 36 2.37 14.39 4.71
C ASN A 36 1.10 14.70 3.92
N ILE A 37 0.06 13.90 4.07
CA ILE A 37 -1.23 14.16 3.44
C ILE A 37 -1.84 15.45 4.00
N GLU A 38 -1.83 15.64 5.31
CA GLU A 38 -2.39 16.84 5.93
C GLU A 38 -1.65 18.12 5.51
N LEU A 39 -0.32 18.04 5.37
CA LEU A 39 0.49 19.17 4.91
C LEU A 39 0.18 19.57 3.46
N ASN A 40 -0.10 18.61 2.60
CA ASN A 40 -0.36 18.86 1.17
C ASN A 40 -1.83 19.07 0.85
N PHE A 41 -2.72 18.45 1.61
CA PHE A 41 -4.18 18.49 1.38
C PHE A 41 -4.94 18.66 2.70
N PRO A 42 -4.82 19.83 3.37
CA PRO A 42 -5.45 20.05 4.66
C PRO A 42 -6.96 19.82 4.63
N GLY A 43 -7.46 19.02 5.56
CA GLY A 43 -8.89 18.75 5.68
C GLY A 43 -9.48 17.85 4.61
N ASP A 44 -8.66 17.25 3.74
CA ASP A 44 -9.14 16.36 2.68
C ASP A 44 -9.54 14.99 3.28
N THR A 45 -10.73 14.53 2.93
CA THR A 45 -11.29 13.26 3.46
C THR A 45 -11.15 12.07 2.54
N ARG A 46 -10.50 12.23 1.37
CA ARG A 46 -10.34 11.15 0.39
C ARG A 46 -9.31 10.09 0.82
N HIS A 47 -8.44 10.41 1.78
CA HIS A 47 -7.35 9.54 2.20
C HIS A 47 -7.65 8.85 3.52
N ALA A 48 -7.29 7.57 3.61
CA ALA A 48 -7.23 6.82 4.87
C ALA A 48 -5.97 5.96 4.89
N ALA A 49 -5.36 5.81 6.05
CA ALA A 49 -4.14 5.03 6.21
C ALA A 49 -4.34 3.94 7.27
N PHE A 50 -3.74 2.79 7.02
CA PHE A 50 -3.90 1.60 7.86
C PHE A 50 -2.54 1.02 8.25
N ALA A 51 -2.27 0.96 9.56
CA ALA A 51 -1.10 0.28 10.11
C ALA A 51 -1.40 -1.22 10.18
N GLU A 52 -1.19 -1.93 9.08
CA GLU A 52 -1.60 -3.31 8.93
C GLU A 52 -0.66 -4.05 7.99
N ASP A 53 -0.48 -5.35 8.21
CA ASP A 53 0.26 -6.20 7.29
C ASP A 53 -0.44 -6.26 5.93
N ALA A 54 0.34 -6.11 4.85
CA ALA A 54 -0.20 -6.04 3.49
C ALA A 54 -0.97 -7.31 3.10
N PHE A 55 -0.47 -8.50 3.48
CA PHE A 55 -1.17 -9.75 3.18
C PHE A 55 -2.53 -9.83 3.87
N LYS A 56 -2.59 -9.43 5.14
CA LYS A 56 -3.84 -9.39 5.90
C LYS A 56 -4.81 -8.37 5.32
N TYR A 57 -4.31 -7.21 4.94
CA TYR A 57 -5.13 -6.17 4.31
C TYR A 57 -5.72 -6.66 2.98
N LEU A 58 -4.91 -7.29 2.14
CA LEU A 58 -5.38 -7.86 0.87
C LEU A 58 -6.47 -8.91 1.07
N ASP A 59 -6.36 -9.73 2.12
CA ASP A 59 -7.36 -10.76 2.41
C ASP A 59 -8.72 -10.18 2.81
N ARG A 60 -8.74 -9.01 3.47
CA ARG A 60 -9.98 -8.41 3.97
C ARG A 60 -10.58 -7.31 3.12
N MET A 61 -9.80 -6.72 2.20
CA MET A 61 -10.32 -5.63 1.38
C MET A 61 -11.27 -6.10 0.30
N GLY A 62 -12.20 -5.22 -0.11
CA GLY A 62 -13.10 -5.47 -1.24
C GLY A 62 -12.49 -5.12 -2.59
N ASP A 63 -13.31 -5.19 -3.64
CA ASP A 63 -12.91 -4.95 -5.03
C ASP A 63 -13.04 -3.48 -5.46
N GLN A 64 -12.88 -2.57 -4.50
CA GLN A 64 -13.17 -1.15 -4.71
C GLN A 64 -12.03 -0.35 -5.37
N TYR A 65 -10.88 -0.98 -5.62
CA TYR A 65 -9.70 -0.28 -6.12
C TYR A 65 -9.49 -0.53 -7.60
N ASP A 66 -9.23 0.56 -8.35
CA ASP A 66 -8.88 0.51 -9.76
C ASP A 66 -7.37 0.41 -9.99
N LEU A 67 -6.58 0.82 -9.00
CA LEU A 67 -5.13 0.78 -9.03
C LEU A 67 -4.58 0.35 -7.68
N ILE A 68 -3.68 -0.60 -7.69
CA ILE A 68 -2.95 -1.05 -6.49
C ILE A 68 -1.45 -0.90 -6.75
N VAL A 69 -0.79 -0.09 -5.92
CA VAL A 69 0.67 0.06 -5.97
C VAL A 69 1.29 -0.85 -4.91
N LEU A 70 2.15 -1.74 -5.36
CA LEU A 70 2.92 -2.64 -4.50
C LEU A 70 4.39 -2.29 -4.63
N ASP A 71 4.97 -1.78 -3.54
CA ASP A 71 6.40 -1.45 -3.48
C ASP A 71 7.01 -2.10 -2.23
N PRO A 72 7.06 -3.45 -2.19
CA PRO A 72 7.51 -4.16 -1.01
C PRO A 72 9.01 -3.99 -0.78
N PRO A 73 9.45 -4.13 0.50
CA PRO A 73 10.87 -4.20 0.79
C PRO A 73 11.47 -5.47 0.21
N ALA A 74 12.80 -5.55 0.16
CA ALA A 74 13.48 -6.77 -0.25
C ALA A 74 13.13 -7.92 0.71
N PHE A 75 12.50 -8.98 0.20
CA PHE A 75 12.19 -10.17 0.98
C PHE A 75 13.41 -11.08 1.19
N ALA A 76 14.49 -10.88 0.43
CA ALA A 76 15.74 -11.63 0.58
C ALA A 76 16.90 -10.68 0.83
N LYS A 77 17.64 -10.91 1.93
CA LYS A 77 18.89 -10.22 2.23
C LYS A 77 20.10 -11.09 1.91
N HIS A 78 19.89 -12.41 1.77
CA HIS A 78 20.92 -13.40 1.52
C HIS A 78 20.45 -14.40 0.46
N ARG A 79 21.43 -15.03 -0.22
CA ARG A 79 21.17 -15.99 -1.28
C ARG A 79 20.29 -17.17 -0.81
N ASP A 80 20.47 -17.62 0.44
CA ASP A 80 19.73 -18.75 1.00
C ASP A 80 18.23 -18.48 1.17
N ALA A 81 17.85 -17.20 1.27
CA ALA A 81 16.45 -16.78 1.42
C ALA A 81 15.76 -16.50 0.08
N LEU A 82 16.47 -16.63 -1.05
CA LEU A 82 15.96 -16.21 -2.35
C LEU A 82 14.67 -16.95 -2.75
N ARG A 83 14.62 -18.27 -2.54
CA ARG A 83 13.43 -19.07 -2.89
C ARG A 83 12.20 -18.59 -2.11
N ASN A 84 12.34 -18.37 -0.81
CA ASN A 84 11.25 -17.90 0.04
C ASN A 84 10.82 -16.50 -0.35
N ALA A 85 11.79 -15.64 -0.72
CA ALA A 85 11.49 -14.29 -1.19
C ALA A 85 10.69 -14.29 -2.49
N LEU A 86 11.06 -15.14 -3.46
CA LEU A 86 10.33 -15.26 -4.72
C LEU A 86 8.91 -15.75 -4.49
N GLN A 87 8.70 -16.68 -3.57
CA GLN A 87 7.34 -17.12 -3.19
C GLN A 87 6.56 -16.00 -2.52
N GLY A 88 7.20 -15.19 -1.68
CA GLY A 88 6.58 -14.02 -1.05
C GLY A 88 6.11 -12.99 -2.06
N TYR A 89 6.97 -12.63 -3.01
CA TYR A 89 6.61 -11.71 -4.09
C TYR A 89 5.46 -12.25 -4.93
N ARG A 90 5.52 -13.52 -5.31
CA ARG A 90 4.47 -14.17 -6.08
C ARG A 90 3.14 -14.15 -5.34
N LYS A 91 3.13 -14.54 -4.08
CA LYS A 91 1.92 -14.57 -3.25
C LYS A 91 1.28 -13.19 -3.15
N LEU A 92 2.10 -12.16 -2.93
CA LEU A 92 1.64 -10.78 -2.83
C LEU A 92 0.98 -10.32 -4.13
N ASN A 93 1.63 -10.58 -5.27
CA ASN A 93 1.10 -10.17 -6.57
C ASN A 93 -0.18 -10.93 -6.93
N VAL A 94 -0.25 -12.23 -6.67
CA VAL A 94 -1.46 -13.02 -6.93
C VAL A 94 -2.64 -12.47 -6.12
N LYS A 95 -2.45 -12.21 -4.83
CA LYS A 95 -3.50 -11.64 -3.99
C LYS A 95 -3.98 -10.28 -4.49
N ALA A 96 -3.06 -9.42 -4.92
CA ALA A 96 -3.40 -8.11 -5.46
C ALA A 96 -4.20 -8.22 -6.76
N PHE A 97 -3.79 -9.10 -7.67
CA PHE A 97 -4.52 -9.33 -8.93
C PHE A 97 -5.94 -9.85 -8.71
N GLU A 98 -6.15 -10.65 -7.67
CA GLU A 98 -7.49 -11.14 -7.32
C GLU A 98 -8.41 -10.04 -6.81
N LYS A 99 -7.83 -8.96 -6.27
CA LYS A 99 -8.59 -7.90 -5.60
C LYS A 99 -8.76 -6.63 -6.41
N ILE A 100 -8.00 -6.46 -7.50
CA ILE A 100 -8.13 -5.25 -8.31
C ILE A 100 -9.42 -5.28 -9.12
N ASN A 101 -10.07 -4.11 -9.24
CA ASN A 101 -11.27 -3.95 -10.05
C ASN A 101 -10.90 -4.07 -11.55
N PRO A 102 -11.49 -5.04 -12.29
CA PRO A 102 -11.15 -5.23 -13.71
C PRO A 102 -11.72 -4.14 -14.64
N GLY A 103 -12.63 -3.34 -14.11
CA GLY A 103 -13.26 -2.26 -14.89
C GLY A 103 -12.46 -1.02 -14.96
#